data_f15e12784d58bbe50932359a1d59c7ff
#
_entry.id   f15e12784d58bbe50932359a1d59c7ff
#
_cell.length_a   1.000
_cell.length_b   1.000
_cell.length_c   1.000
_cell.angle_alpha   90.00
_cell.angle_beta   90.00
_cell.angle_gamma   90.00
#
_symmetry.space_group_name_H-M   'P 1'
#
loop_
_entity.id
_entity.type
_entity.pdbx_description
1 polymer ?
#
loop_
_entity_poly.entity_id
_entity_poly.type
_entity_poly.pdbx_seq_one_letter_code
_entity_poly.pdbx_strand_id
1 'polypeptide(L)'
;MDLSSCTREAPKLRAQHLAKSTFSSSRIKWLVPIAIGLVALGAGYYVGIGRTSVSTTYEEVVVVRVIDGDTVELADGRRVRYIGIDTPETVHPEENVECYGPEASDRNRGLVEGKIVEMQRGIEDTDKYGRLLRYVHVDGRFVNALLVSEGYAHASFSGEERRFSQVFVQLEQYSKLRDKGMWAACK
;
A
#
# COMPACT_ATOMS: atom_id res chain seq x y z
N MET A 1 52.63 -37.48 -31.60
CA MET A 1 51.80 -38.18 -30.61
C MET A 1 50.37 -38.18 -31.10
N ASP A 2 49.94 -39.37 -31.43
CA ASP A 2 48.73 -39.74 -32.18
C ASP A 2 47.44 -39.47 -31.39
N LEU A 3 46.47 -38.83 -32.02
CA LEU A 3 45.10 -38.79 -31.57
C LEU A 3 44.23 -39.53 -32.59
N SER A 4 44.20 -40.85 -32.49
CA SER A 4 43.34 -41.70 -33.28
C SER A 4 41.99 -41.91 -32.58
N SER A 5 40.95 -41.50 -33.34
CA SER A 5 39.64 -42.12 -33.54
C SER A 5 38.97 -42.89 -32.37
N CYS A 6 37.83 -42.39 -31.97
CA CYS A 6 36.74 -43.20 -31.40
C CYS A 6 35.41 -42.83 -32.08
N THR A 7 35.11 -43.50 -33.17
CA THR A 7 33.81 -43.55 -33.81
C THR A 7 32.90 -44.51 -33.01
N ARG A 8 31.84 -44.01 -32.38
CA ARG A 8 30.76 -44.84 -31.81
C ARG A 8 29.59 -44.86 -32.79
N GLU A 9 29.34 -46.04 -33.27
CA GLU A 9 28.16 -46.40 -34.07
C GLU A 9 26.87 -46.22 -33.25
N ALA A 10 25.84 -45.62 -33.89
CA ALA A 10 24.51 -45.50 -33.35
C ALA A 10 23.71 -46.80 -33.55
N PRO A 11 22.93 -47.28 -32.57
CA PRO A 11 22.10 -48.46 -32.72
C PRO A 11 20.86 -48.14 -33.56
N LYS A 12 20.59 -49.02 -34.55
CA LYS A 12 19.40 -49.02 -35.39
C LYS A 12 18.14 -49.27 -34.57
N LEU A 13 17.27 -48.27 -34.51
CA LEU A 13 15.93 -48.39 -33.94
C LEU A 13 15.04 -49.22 -34.87
N ARG A 14 14.64 -50.35 -34.34
CA ARG A 14 13.71 -51.35 -34.92
C ARG A 14 12.30 -50.75 -34.93
N ALA A 15 11.71 -50.57 -36.12
CA ALA A 15 10.32 -50.14 -36.27
C ALA A 15 9.39 -51.17 -35.62
N GLN A 16 8.72 -50.78 -34.55
CA GLN A 16 7.66 -51.55 -33.93
C GLN A 16 6.33 -51.13 -34.56
N HIS A 17 5.58 -52.12 -34.96
CA HIS A 17 4.24 -52.06 -35.52
C HIS A 17 3.29 -51.22 -34.63
N LEU A 18 2.80 -50.11 -35.17
CA LEU A 18 1.67 -49.39 -34.60
C LEU A 18 0.39 -50.18 -34.84
N ALA A 19 -0.08 -50.84 -33.81
CA ALA A 19 -1.44 -51.41 -33.80
C ALA A 19 -2.46 -50.25 -33.86
N LYS A 20 -3.23 -50.21 -34.97
CA LYS A 20 -4.38 -49.33 -35.11
C LYS A 20 -5.46 -49.71 -34.13
N SER A 21 -5.54 -49.05 -32.98
CA SER A 21 -6.69 -49.14 -32.13
C SER A 21 -7.84 -48.35 -32.76
N THR A 22 -8.83 -49.01 -33.28
CA THR A 22 -10.08 -48.42 -33.73
C THR A 22 -10.85 -47.93 -32.48
N PHE A 23 -10.67 -46.65 -32.14
CA PHE A 23 -11.42 -46.02 -31.08
C PHE A 23 -12.87 -45.77 -31.54
N SER A 24 -13.81 -46.52 -31.01
CA SER A 24 -15.24 -46.43 -31.36
C SER A 24 -15.77 -45.05 -31.01
N SER A 25 -16.16 -44.27 -32.03
CA SER A 25 -16.61 -42.88 -31.96
C SER A 25 -17.96 -42.66 -31.26
N SER A 26 -18.62 -43.74 -30.80
CA SER A 26 -19.99 -43.64 -30.27
C SER A 26 -20.07 -43.11 -28.81
N ARG A 27 -18.98 -43.14 -28.04
CA ARG A 27 -18.99 -42.70 -26.62
C ARG A 27 -18.60 -41.21 -26.45
N ILE A 28 -18.05 -40.60 -27.46
CA ILE A 28 -17.59 -39.17 -27.40
C ILE A 28 -18.78 -38.19 -27.49
N LYS A 29 -19.87 -38.57 -28.16
CA LYS A 29 -21.01 -37.68 -28.37
C LYS A 29 -21.76 -37.24 -27.12
N TRP A 30 -21.64 -37.98 -26.01
CA TRP A 30 -22.32 -37.67 -24.75
C TRP A 30 -21.44 -36.89 -23.75
N LEU A 31 -20.11 -36.90 -23.92
CA LEU A 31 -19.19 -36.20 -23.01
C LEU A 31 -19.01 -34.71 -23.36
N VAL A 32 -19.20 -34.33 -24.61
CA VAL A 32 -19.05 -32.95 -25.06
C VAL A 32 -20.02 -31.97 -24.39
N PRO A 33 -21.34 -32.26 -24.27
CA PRO A 33 -22.26 -31.32 -23.61
C PRO A 33 -22.03 -31.22 -22.08
N ILE A 34 -21.52 -32.28 -21.44
CA ILE A 34 -21.20 -32.25 -20.01
C ILE A 34 -19.95 -31.37 -19.77
N ALA A 35 -18.92 -31.46 -20.62
CA ALA A 35 -17.73 -30.61 -20.51
C ALA A 35 -18.05 -29.14 -20.75
N ILE A 36 -18.93 -28.81 -21.73
CA ILE A 36 -19.36 -27.43 -21.98
C ILE A 36 -20.19 -26.90 -20.81
N GLY A 37 -21.05 -27.71 -20.21
CA GLY A 37 -21.85 -27.33 -19.04
C GLY A 37 -20.98 -26.99 -17.82
N LEU A 38 -19.93 -27.78 -17.55
CA LEU A 38 -19.00 -27.53 -16.44
C LEU A 38 -18.13 -26.28 -16.66
N VAL A 39 -17.72 -26.00 -17.90
CA VAL A 39 -16.99 -24.78 -18.24
C VAL A 39 -17.88 -23.56 -18.09
N ALA A 40 -19.15 -23.63 -18.51
CA ALA A 40 -20.09 -22.53 -18.35
C ALA A 40 -20.42 -22.24 -16.87
N LEU A 41 -20.57 -23.29 -16.02
CA LEU A 41 -20.76 -23.14 -14.58
C LEU A 41 -19.50 -22.59 -13.90
N GLY A 42 -18.31 -23.02 -14.32
CA GLY A 42 -17.04 -22.50 -13.83
C GLY A 42 -16.82 -21.02 -14.21
N ALA A 43 -17.11 -20.67 -15.44
CA ALA A 43 -17.02 -19.27 -15.91
C ALA A 43 -18.05 -18.37 -15.19
N GLY A 44 -19.27 -18.85 -14.97
CA GLY A 44 -20.30 -18.13 -14.18
C GLY A 44 -19.88 -17.93 -12.73
N TYR A 45 -19.22 -18.91 -12.11
CA TYR A 45 -18.69 -18.78 -10.75
C TYR A 45 -17.55 -17.76 -10.67
N TYR A 46 -16.64 -17.74 -11.66
CA TYR A 46 -15.53 -16.76 -11.69
C TYR A 46 -16.01 -15.32 -11.98
N VAL A 47 -17.05 -15.13 -12.80
CA VAL A 47 -17.61 -13.79 -13.04
C VAL A 47 -18.42 -13.29 -11.84
N GLY A 48 -18.96 -14.20 -11.01
CA GLY A 48 -19.73 -13.86 -9.81
C GLY A 48 -18.88 -13.45 -8.60
N ILE A 49 -17.54 -13.67 -8.61
CA ILE A 49 -16.64 -13.07 -7.63
C ILE A 49 -16.40 -11.62 -8.06
N GLY A 50 -17.46 -10.83 -8.01
CA GLY A 50 -17.35 -9.38 -8.14
C GLY A 50 -16.36 -8.90 -7.08
N ARG A 51 -15.23 -8.34 -7.51
CA ARG A 51 -14.42 -7.48 -6.65
C ARG A 51 -15.37 -6.41 -6.17
N THR A 52 -15.88 -6.55 -4.94
CA THR A 52 -16.45 -5.42 -4.21
C THR A 52 -15.30 -4.45 -4.03
N SER A 53 -15.14 -3.54 -4.98
CA SER A 53 -14.33 -2.36 -4.80
C SER A 53 -14.99 -1.64 -3.63
N VAL A 54 -14.40 -1.75 -2.44
CA VAL A 54 -14.69 -0.81 -1.37
C VAL A 54 -14.32 0.53 -1.97
N SER A 55 -15.31 1.29 -2.41
CA SER A 55 -15.11 2.66 -2.89
C SER A 55 -14.68 3.47 -1.68
N THR A 56 -13.38 3.53 -1.45
CA THR A 56 -12.82 4.45 -0.48
C THR A 56 -12.98 5.83 -1.09
N THR A 57 -13.92 6.59 -0.57
CA THR A 57 -14.14 7.96 -1.02
C THR A 57 -12.95 8.81 -0.56
N TYR A 58 -12.15 9.25 -1.51
CA TYR A 58 -11.12 10.26 -1.28
C TYR A 58 -11.71 11.63 -1.57
N GLU A 59 -11.35 12.61 -0.75
CA GLU A 59 -11.61 14.02 -0.98
C GLU A 59 -10.32 14.66 -1.48
N GLU A 60 -10.37 15.30 -2.66
CA GLU A 60 -9.23 16.03 -3.23
C GLU A 60 -9.34 17.51 -2.88
N VAL A 61 -8.28 18.08 -2.34
CA VAL A 61 -8.25 19.49 -1.95
C VAL A 61 -6.82 20.03 -1.92
N VAL A 62 -6.66 21.34 -2.12
CA VAL A 62 -5.35 22.00 -2.08
C VAL A 62 -4.98 22.31 -0.63
N VAL A 63 -3.75 21.98 -0.23
CA VAL A 63 -3.13 22.44 1.01
C VAL A 63 -2.51 23.81 0.76
N VAL A 64 -2.97 24.84 1.46
CA VAL A 64 -2.44 26.20 1.31
C VAL A 64 -1.32 26.51 2.29
N ARG A 65 -1.30 25.82 3.45
CA ARG A 65 -0.31 26.07 4.49
C ARG A 65 -0.12 24.86 5.38
N VAL A 66 1.12 24.57 5.74
CA VAL A 66 1.49 23.65 6.82
C VAL A 66 1.56 24.43 8.12
N ILE A 67 0.82 24.01 9.14
CA ILE A 67 0.79 24.63 10.48
C ILE A 67 1.92 24.04 11.32
N ASP A 68 2.02 22.69 11.36
CA ASP A 68 3.10 21.93 11.96
C ASP A 68 3.34 20.60 11.22
N GLY A 69 4.11 19.69 11.81
CA GLY A 69 4.53 18.47 11.12
C GLY A 69 3.39 17.54 10.71
N ASP A 70 2.21 17.64 11.33
CA ASP A 70 1.05 16.77 11.06
C ASP A 70 -0.29 17.51 11.00
N THR A 71 -0.24 18.82 10.91
CA THR A 71 -1.44 19.67 10.81
C THR A 71 -1.30 20.65 9.66
N VAL A 72 -2.33 20.68 8.80
CA VAL A 72 -2.35 21.54 7.61
C VAL A 72 -3.64 22.35 7.53
N GLU A 73 -3.60 23.44 6.76
CA GLU A 73 -4.76 24.25 6.39
C GLU A 73 -5.06 24.10 4.90
N LEU A 74 -6.33 23.86 4.59
CA LEU A 74 -6.85 23.66 3.25
C LEU A 74 -7.27 24.99 2.60
N ALA A 75 -7.42 25.00 1.28
CA ALA A 75 -7.84 26.17 0.52
C ALA A 75 -9.22 26.74 0.92
N ASP A 76 -10.08 25.90 1.50
CA ASP A 76 -11.40 26.28 2.03
C ASP A 76 -11.37 26.73 3.51
N GLY A 77 -10.19 26.83 4.12
CA GLY A 77 -9.99 27.27 5.49
C GLY A 77 -10.14 26.18 6.56
N ARG A 78 -10.51 24.95 6.18
CA ARG A 78 -10.55 23.82 7.13
C ARG A 78 -9.14 23.41 7.55
N ARG A 79 -9.00 22.96 8.79
CA ARG A 79 -7.75 22.38 9.29
C ARG A 79 -7.84 20.86 9.33
N VAL A 80 -6.76 20.21 8.99
CA VAL A 80 -6.63 18.74 8.99
C VAL A 80 -5.54 18.33 9.93
N ARG A 81 -5.84 17.40 10.85
CA ARG A 81 -4.87 16.66 11.68
C ARG A 81 -4.70 15.26 11.11
N TYR A 82 -3.47 14.86 10.92
CA TYR A 82 -3.15 13.54 10.38
C TYR A 82 -3.44 12.45 11.42
N ILE A 83 -4.18 11.42 11.01
CA ILE A 83 -4.55 10.32 11.88
C ILE A 83 -3.36 9.38 12.13
N GLY A 84 -3.24 8.92 13.38
CA GLY A 84 -2.37 7.81 13.76
C GLY A 84 -0.89 8.16 13.90
N ILE A 85 -0.55 9.43 13.76
CA ILE A 85 0.81 9.94 13.94
C ILE A 85 0.83 11.20 14.82
N ASP A 86 1.99 11.50 15.36
CA ASP A 86 2.25 12.68 16.18
C ASP A 86 3.67 13.16 15.92
N THR A 87 3.78 14.43 15.52
CA THR A 87 5.09 15.06 15.28
C THR A 87 5.51 15.90 16.46
N PRO A 88 6.80 16.13 16.68
CA PRO A 88 7.25 17.09 17.68
C PRO A 88 6.64 18.47 17.43
N GLU A 89 6.15 19.11 18.49
CA GLU A 89 5.42 20.37 18.43
C GLU A 89 6.30 21.57 18.07
N THR A 90 5.75 22.48 17.25
CA THR A 90 6.41 23.74 16.87
C THR A 90 5.61 24.97 17.27
N VAL A 91 4.30 24.84 17.54
CA VAL A 91 3.36 25.96 17.67
C VAL A 91 2.47 25.76 18.92
N HIS A 92 3.03 25.39 20.05
CA HIS A 92 2.27 25.38 21.30
C HIS A 92 2.48 26.70 22.07
N PRO A 93 1.38 27.40 22.51
CA PRO A 93 1.50 28.71 23.15
C PRO A 93 2.26 28.71 24.49
N GLU A 94 2.33 27.56 25.17
CA GLU A 94 2.86 27.42 26.51
C GLU A 94 4.08 26.45 26.58
N GLU A 95 4.45 25.83 25.49
CA GLU A 95 5.54 24.86 25.43
C GLU A 95 6.68 25.35 24.51
N ASN A 96 7.90 24.98 24.86
CA ASN A 96 9.03 25.24 24.00
C ASN A 96 8.95 24.37 22.73
N VAL A 97 9.50 24.87 21.63
CA VAL A 97 9.68 24.10 20.40
C VAL A 97 10.38 22.78 20.73
N GLU A 98 9.71 21.68 20.42
CA GLU A 98 10.27 20.36 20.66
C GLU A 98 11.42 20.04 19.68
N CYS A 99 12.34 19.19 20.17
CA CYS A 99 13.44 18.70 19.32
C CYS A 99 12.90 18.06 18.04
N TYR A 100 13.42 18.48 16.89
CA TYR A 100 13.02 18.02 15.55
C TYR A 100 11.65 18.49 15.07
N GLY A 101 10.95 19.37 15.79
CA GLY A 101 9.67 19.93 15.34
C GLY A 101 9.77 20.77 14.06
N PRO A 102 10.70 21.74 13.97
CA PRO A 102 10.90 22.52 12.75
C PRO A 102 11.19 21.66 11.51
N GLU A 103 12.03 20.62 11.68
CA GLU A 103 12.39 19.69 10.61
C GLU A 103 11.19 18.86 10.15
N ALA A 104 10.32 18.43 11.09
CA ALA A 104 9.09 17.71 10.76
C ALA A 104 8.11 18.60 9.98
N SER A 105 7.94 19.87 10.42
CA SER A 105 7.11 20.86 9.71
C SER A 105 7.66 21.15 8.32
N ASP A 106 8.96 21.35 8.17
CA ASP A 106 9.60 21.59 6.87
C ASP A 106 9.48 20.39 5.94
N ARG A 107 9.61 19.17 6.49
CA ARG A 107 9.40 17.95 5.71
C ARG A 107 7.98 17.84 5.19
N ASN A 108 6.97 18.06 6.06
CA ASN A 108 5.57 18.04 5.66
C ASN A 108 5.29 19.12 4.61
N ARG A 109 5.82 20.33 4.80
CA ARG A 109 5.71 21.45 3.85
C ARG A 109 6.20 21.06 2.45
N GLY A 110 7.37 20.46 2.37
CA GLY A 110 7.93 19.98 1.10
C GLY A 110 7.11 18.86 0.44
N LEU A 111 6.32 18.10 1.23
CA LEU A 111 5.45 17.05 0.71
C LEU A 111 4.15 17.61 0.14
N VAL A 112 3.44 18.51 0.85
CA VAL A 112 2.01 18.80 0.60
C VAL A 112 1.68 20.25 0.30
N GLU A 113 2.48 21.23 0.73
CA GLU A 113 2.12 22.64 0.57
C GLU A 113 2.04 23.06 -0.91
N GLY A 114 0.97 23.72 -1.27
CA GLY A 114 0.67 24.14 -2.65
C GLY A 114 0.20 23.00 -3.55
N LYS A 115 -0.01 21.79 -3.02
CA LYS A 115 -0.42 20.61 -3.83
C LYS A 115 -1.85 20.20 -3.55
N ILE A 116 -2.43 19.49 -4.51
CA ILE A 116 -3.67 18.72 -4.32
C ILE A 116 -3.31 17.45 -3.56
N VAL A 117 -3.99 17.22 -2.44
CA VAL A 117 -3.90 16.01 -1.64
C VAL A 117 -5.19 15.21 -1.72
N GLU A 118 -5.06 13.90 -1.66
CA GLU A 118 -6.17 12.97 -1.51
C GLU A 118 -6.33 12.61 -0.04
N MET A 119 -7.49 12.92 0.53
CA MET A 119 -7.78 12.71 1.95
C MET A 119 -8.77 11.58 2.15
N GLN A 120 -8.42 10.61 2.98
CA GLN A 120 -9.29 9.54 3.42
C GLN A 120 -9.76 9.80 4.84
N ARG A 121 -11.07 9.77 5.06
CA ARG A 121 -11.68 9.92 6.38
C ARG A 121 -11.40 8.71 7.28
N GLY A 122 -11.16 8.98 8.57
CA GLY A 122 -11.17 7.97 9.63
C GLY A 122 -12.59 7.62 10.11
N ILE A 123 -12.66 6.92 11.25
CA ILE A 123 -13.94 6.61 11.92
C ILE A 123 -14.57 7.92 12.42
N GLU A 124 -13.81 8.71 13.15
CA GLU A 124 -14.21 10.04 13.60
C GLU A 124 -13.91 11.07 12.50
N ASP A 125 -14.80 12.04 12.32
CA ASP A 125 -14.63 13.07 11.30
C ASP A 125 -13.73 14.21 11.76
N THR A 126 -13.92 14.63 13.02
CA THR A 126 -13.21 15.77 13.61
C THR A 126 -12.74 15.44 15.02
N ASP A 127 -11.72 16.14 15.46
CA ASP A 127 -11.30 16.12 16.85
C ASP A 127 -12.08 17.17 17.70
N LYS A 128 -11.75 17.23 19.00
CA LYS A 128 -12.35 18.18 19.95
C LYS A 128 -12.09 19.67 19.64
N TYR A 129 -11.13 19.96 18.75
CA TYR A 129 -10.79 21.31 18.31
C TYR A 129 -11.42 21.67 16.96
N GLY A 130 -12.21 20.77 16.37
CA GLY A 130 -12.85 20.95 15.08
C GLY A 130 -11.94 20.71 13.87
N ARG A 131 -10.73 20.14 14.06
CA ARG A 131 -9.85 19.76 12.96
C ARG A 131 -10.36 18.46 12.34
N LEU A 132 -10.37 18.37 11.00
CA LEU A 132 -10.69 17.14 10.28
C LEU A 132 -9.63 16.08 10.56
N LEU A 133 -10.05 14.85 10.83
CA LEU A 133 -9.17 13.71 11.02
C LEU A 133 -9.03 12.94 9.70
N ARG A 134 -7.84 12.96 9.10
CA ARG A 134 -7.61 12.39 7.75
C ARG A 134 -6.31 11.59 7.66
N TYR A 135 -6.38 10.56 6.82
CA TYR A 135 -5.21 9.97 6.20
C TYR A 135 -4.94 10.71 4.89
N VAL A 136 -3.71 11.15 4.67
CA VAL A 136 -3.35 12.06 3.58
C VAL A 136 -2.42 11.38 2.59
N HIS A 137 -2.74 11.51 1.30
CA HIS A 137 -1.91 11.04 0.21
C HIS A 137 -1.60 12.21 -0.74
N VAL A 138 -0.43 12.18 -1.34
CA VAL A 138 0.02 13.15 -2.34
C VAL A 138 0.89 12.44 -3.37
N ASP A 139 0.62 12.62 -4.65
CA ASP A 139 1.37 11.98 -5.74
C ASP A 139 1.47 10.44 -5.54
N GLY A 140 0.39 9.78 -5.10
CA GLY A 140 0.33 8.35 -4.81
C GLY A 140 1.11 7.91 -3.57
N ARG A 141 1.66 8.82 -2.76
CA ARG A 141 2.42 8.53 -1.54
C ARG A 141 1.59 8.78 -0.30
N PHE A 142 1.61 7.84 0.64
CA PHE A 142 0.94 7.95 1.93
C PHE A 142 1.77 8.81 2.89
N VAL A 143 1.39 10.08 3.09
CA VAL A 143 2.15 11.09 3.84
C VAL A 143 2.35 10.69 5.30
N ASN A 144 1.28 10.25 5.99
CA ASN A 144 1.36 9.78 7.39
C ASN A 144 2.44 8.71 7.57
N ALA A 145 2.47 7.70 6.69
CA ALA A 145 3.44 6.63 6.75
C ALA A 145 4.87 7.09 6.43
N LEU A 146 5.03 8.02 5.49
CA LEU A 146 6.34 8.60 5.16
C LEU A 146 6.95 9.32 6.35
N LEU A 147 6.19 10.19 7.02
CA LEU A 147 6.67 10.95 8.16
C LEU A 147 7.17 10.02 9.29
N VAL A 148 6.43 8.94 9.59
CA VAL A 148 6.87 7.94 10.59
C VAL A 148 8.10 7.18 10.12
N SER A 149 8.13 6.71 8.86
CA SER A 149 9.23 5.88 8.34
C SER A 149 10.55 6.63 8.18
N GLU A 150 10.47 7.94 8.03
CA GLU A 150 11.63 8.84 7.92
C GLU A 150 12.06 9.41 9.28
N GLY A 151 11.30 9.15 10.37
CA GLY A 151 11.62 9.56 11.73
C GLY A 151 11.22 11.02 12.04
N TYR A 152 10.19 11.55 11.38
CA TYR A 152 9.62 12.86 11.65
C TYR A 152 8.38 12.80 12.54
N ALA A 153 7.82 11.61 12.75
CA ALA A 153 6.63 11.41 13.57
C ALA A 153 6.71 10.13 14.40
N HIS A 154 6.04 10.15 15.55
CA HIS A 154 5.71 8.97 16.34
C HIS A 154 4.44 8.31 15.80
N ALA A 155 4.28 7.01 16.06
CA ALA A 155 2.99 6.34 15.95
C ALA A 155 2.15 6.71 17.17
N SER A 156 1.01 7.38 16.99
CA SER A 156 0.15 7.88 18.07
C SER A 156 -1.31 7.60 17.75
N PHE A 157 -2.04 6.95 18.67
CA PHE A 157 -3.40 6.50 18.43
C PHE A 157 -4.33 7.05 19.51
N SER A 158 -5.15 8.02 19.12
CA SER A 158 -6.29 8.52 19.88
C SER A 158 -7.61 8.01 19.28
N GLY A 159 -8.67 7.94 20.11
CA GLY A 159 -9.97 7.47 19.64
C GLY A 159 -10.01 5.97 19.27
N GLU A 160 -10.94 5.59 18.39
CA GLU A 160 -11.19 4.21 17.99
C GLU A 160 -10.47 3.79 16.69
N GLU A 161 -9.90 4.74 15.95
CA GLU A 161 -9.27 4.48 14.65
C GLU A 161 -7.99 3.66 14.81
N ARG A 162 -7.95 2.47 14.18
CA ARG A 162 -6.82 1.53 14.25
C ARG A 162 -6.40 0.98 12.89
N ARG A 163 -6.97 1.50 11.81
CA ARG A 163 -6.81 0.95 10.44
C ARG A 163 -5.35 0.71 10.03
N PHE A 164 -4.46 1.67 10.32
CA PHE A 164 -3.04 1.58 9.99
C PHE A 164 -2.13 1.47 11.21
N SER A 165 -2.67 1.18 12.39
CA SER A 165 -1.90 1.18 13.64
C SER A 165 -0.69 0.24 13.60
N GLN A 166 -0.86 -0.98 13.12
CA GLN A 166 0.24 -1.94 13.00
C GLN A 166 1.33 -1.48 12.02
N VAL A 167 0.91 -0.85 10.91
CA VAL A 167 1.85 -0.30 9.92
C VAL A 167 2.67 0.81 10.54
N PHE A 168 2.05 1.77 11.23
CA PHE A 168 2.77 2.89 11.84
C PHE A 168 3.72 2.44 12.95
N VAL A 169 3.31 1.48 13.80
CA VAL A 169 4.20 0.90 14.81
C VAL A 169 5.43 0.23 14.18
N GLN A 170 5.24 -0.53 13.10
CA GLN A 170 6.35 -1.17 12.40
C GLN A 170 7.30 -0.15 11.75
N LEU A 171 6.74 0.92 11.15
CA LEU A 171 7.51 2.00 10.54
C LEU A 171 8.30 2.80 11.60
N GLU A 172 7.70 3.05 12.76
CA GLU A 172 8.38 3.70 13.88
C GLU A 172 9.55 2.83 14.40
N GLN A 173 9.32 1.54 14.59
CA GLN A 173 10.39 0.61 14.96
C GLN A 173 11.53 0.59 13.92
N TYR A 174 11.15 0.59 12.63
CA TYR A 174 12.13 0.67 11.55
C TYR A 174 12.96 1.96 11.59
N SER A 175 12.33 3.13 11.80
CA SER A 175 13.03 4.42 11.89
C SER A 175 13.94 4.51 13.10
N LYS A 176 13.49 3.98 14.27
CA LYS A 176 14.31 3.85 15.49
C LYS A 176 15.55 3.00 15.29
N LEU A 177 15.39 1.80 14.73
CA LEU A 177 16.50 0.87 14.48
C LEU A 177 17.53 1.41 13.47
N ARG A 178 17.17 2.38 12.68
CA ARG A 178 18.02 3.01 11.66
C ARG A 178 18.52 4.40 12.06
N ASP A 179 18.27 4.83 13.30
CA ASP A 179 18.63 6.18 13.79
C ASP A 179 18.20 7.28 12.81
N LYS A 180 16.94 7.21 12.29
CA LYS A 180 16.42 8.21 11.35
C LYS A 180 15.78 9.39 12.05
N GLY A 181 15.97 10.59 11.48
CA GLY A 181 15.28 11.80 11.92
C GLY A 181 15.52 12.10 13.40
N MET A 182 14.43 12.32 14.15
CA MET A 182 14.48 12.62 15.59
C MET A 182 15.15 11.54 16.43
N TRP A 183 15.15 10.27 15.99
CA TRP A 183 15.79 9.17 16.71
C TRP A 183 17.34 9.27 16.73
N ALA A 184 17.91 9.98 15.76
CA ALA A 184 19.33 10.33 15.77
C ALA A 184 19.58 11.66 16.47
N ALA A 185 18.73 12.66 16.20
CA ALA A 185 18.99 14.05 16.57
C ALA A 185 18.65 14.37 18.03
N CYS A 186 17.62 13.72 18.61
CA CYS A 186 17.07 14.05 19.94
C CYS A 186 17.49 13.00 20.99
N LYS A 187 18.77 12.80 21.18
CA LYS A 187 19.35 11.87 22.19
C LYS A 187 19.72 12.59 23.47
#